data_09ddd78fdc7907ec4cba19ff4a0bbb29
#
_entry.id   09ddd78fdc7907ec4cba19ff4a0bbb29
#
_cell.length_a   1.000
_cell.length_b   1.000
_cell.length_c   1.000
_cell.angle_alpha   90.00
_cell.angle_beta   90.00
_cell.angle_gamma   90.00
#
_symmetry.space_group_name_H-M   'P 1'
#
loop_
_entity.id
_entity.type
_entity.pdbx_description
1 polymer ?
#
loop_
_entity_poly.entity_id
_entity_poly.type
_entity_poly.pdbx_seq_one_letter_code
_entity_poly.pdbx_strand_id
1 'polypeptide(L)'
;YFANMYEPENVLLGIQDDAVVCLTHLNQYELNIRGICFPVSYIVGLATHPAARRSGLGGKLLTASLKEMRRRGQVVHILMPSKAGFYQQYGYELYCHQWRETMPLDSLRPLTDRTVRFAFVDSADRWPYLDKVYRAYTSGLSGYAYRDEASWRRHIEAQLAEGNICVVFDGEDPVAYAFYQLGESTIQCGEFVYSDYKGKRGLLEYFYNHRSQGEQLQWNEGM
;
A
#
# COMPACT_ATOMS: atom_id res chain seq x y z
N TYR A 1 6.23 9.33 6.07
CA TYR A 1 6.07 8.18 6.96
C TYR A 1 5.97 8.61 8.43
N PHE A 2 6.95 9.34 8.96
CA PHE A 2 7.01 9.69 10.40
C PHE A 2 5.83 10.55 10.87
N ALA A 3 5.27 11.40 10.04
CA ALA A 3 4.14 12.24 10.41
C ALA A 3 2.83 11.45 10.63
N ASN A 4 2.62 10.34 9.88
CA ASN A 4 1.32 9.71 9.80
C ASN A 4 1.30 8.22 10.22
N MET A 5 2.47 7.56 10.25
CA MET A 5 2.56 6.10 10.44
C MET A 5 3.50 5.70 11.59
N TYR A 6 4.15 6.68 12.22
CA TYR A 6 5.10 6.40 13.30
C TYR A 6 4.39 6.30 14.65
N GLU A 7 4.52 5.14 15.28
CA GLU A 7 4.03 4.86 16.63
C GLU A 7 5.22 4.32 17.44
N PRO A 8 5.73 5.05 18.46
CA PRO A 8 6.92 4.67 19.22
C PRO A 8 6.86 3.26 19.82
N GLU A 9 5.68 2.84 20.28
CA GLU A 9 5.43 1.50 20.87
C GLU A 9 5.57 0.36 19.84
N ASN A 10 5.58 0.69 18.57
CA ASN A 10 5.75 -0.27 17.48
C ASN A 10 7.19 -0.30 16.93
N VAL A 11 8.12 0.40 17.59
CA VAL A 11 9.52 0.44 17.18
C VAL A 11 10.35 -0.51 18.04
N LEU A 12 11.14 -1.37 17.41
CA LEU A 12 12.19 -2.14 18.07
C LEU A 12 13.54 -1.56 17.69
N LEU A 13 14.38 -1.37 18.70
CA LEU A 13 15.74 -0.86 18.56
C LEU A 13 16.75 -1.91 19.01
N GLY A 14 17.83 -2.05 18.25
CA GLY A 14 19.05 -2.72 18.73
C GLY A 14 20.06 -1.67 19.15
N ILE A 15 20.51 -1.76 20.41
CA ILE A 15 21.47 -0.83 21.01
C ILE A 15 22.77 -1.58 21.26
N GLN A 16 23.89 -0.97 20.93
CA GLN A 16 25.23 -1.45 21.22
C GLN A 16 26.07 -0.24 21.64
N ASP A 17 26.79 -0.34 22.77
CA ASP A 17 27.65 0.73 23.31
C ASP A 17 26.91 2.09 23.38
N ASP A 18 25.68 2.06 23.93
CA ASP A 18 24.76 3.20 24.08
C ASP A 18 24.31 3.87 22.76
N ALA A 19 24.62 3.25 21.61
CA ALA A 19 24.21 3.73 20.29
C ALA A 19 23.17 2.83 19.65
N VAL A 20 22.19 3.43 18.94
CA VAL A 20 21.23 2.68 18.12
C VAL A 20 21.95 2.19 16.87
N VAL A 21 22.10 0.86 16.72
CA VAL A 21 22.77 0.22 15.58
C VAL A 21 21.85 -0.48 14.62
N CYS A 22 20.61 -0.80 15.03
CA CYS A 22 19.58 -1.30 14.13
C CYS A 22 18.18 -0.95 14.65
N LEU A 23 17.21 -0.89 13.75
CA LEU A 23 15.82 -0.62 14.09
C LEU A 23 14.86 -1.30 13.12
N THR A 24 13.62 -1.47 13.56
CA THR A 24 12.49 -1.85 12.71
C THR A 24 11.19 -1.32 13.30
N HIS A 25 10.19 -1.11 12.43
CA HIS A 25 8.83 -0.78 12.81
C HIS A 25 7.90 -1.98 12.58
N LEU A 26 6.99 -2.20 13.51
CA LEU A 26 5.94 -3.23 13.46
C LEU A 26 4.59 -2.53 13.27
N ASN A 27 4.32 -2.02 12.06
CA ASN A 27 3.08 -1.32 11.79
C ASN A 27 1.88 -2.25 11.95
N GLN A 28 0.89 -1.83 12.71
CA GLN A 28 -0.26 -2.65 13.04
C GLN A 28 -1.33 -2.54 11.96
N TYR A 29 -1.81 -3.70 11.50
CA TYR A 29 -2.89 -3.83 10.53
C TYR A 29 -3.82 -4.97 10.92
N GLU A 30 -4.99 -5.00 10.29
CA GLU A 30 -5.82 -6.19 10.22
C GLU A 30 -5.78 -6.76 8.80
N LEU A 31 -5.54 -8.06 8.68
CA LEU A 31 -5.50 -8.77 7.41
C LEU A 31 -6.67 -9.74 7.32
N ASN A 32 -7.50 -9.60 6.29
CA ASN A 32 -8.55 -10.57 6.02
C ASN A 32 -7.95 -11.78 5.29
N ILE A 33 -8.01 -12.95 5.92
CA ILE A 33 -7.58 -14.21 5.31
C ILE A 33 -8.77 -15.16 5.32
N ARG A 34 -9.29 -15.49 4.15
CA ARG A 34 -10.44 -16.41 3.98
C ARG A 34 -11.66 -16.03 4.85
N GLY A 35 -11.94 -14.73 4.92
CA GLY A 35 -13.09 -14.21 5.68
C GLY A 35 -12.86 -14.01 7.18
N ILE A 36 -11.66 -14.30 7.69
CA ILE A 36 -11.28 -14.08 9.08
C ILE A 36 -10.27 -12.94 9.16
N CYS A 37 -10.53 -11.95 10.00
CA CYS A 37 -9.59 -10.86 10.27
C CYS A 37 -8.56 -11.26 11.33
N PHE A 38 -7.30 -11.09 11.02
CA PHE A 38 -6.17 -11.34 11.90
C PHE A 38 -5.42 -10.03 12.18
N PRO A 39 -5.15 -9.69 13.44
CA PRO A 39 -4.22 -8.62 13.76
C PRO A 39 -2.81 -9.04 13.32
N VAL A 40 -2.16 -8.19 12.53
CA VAL A 40 -0.85 -8.47 11.97
C VAL A 40 0.09 -7.28 12.15
N SER A 41 1.38 -7.57 12.25
CA SER A 41 2.41 -6.55 12.07
C SER A 41 2.93 -6.59 10.63
N TYR A 42 2.98 -5.44 10.01
CA TYR A 42 3.73 -5.21 8.78
C TYR A 42 5.11 -4.67 9.14
N ILE A 43 6.15 -5.46 8.89
CA ILE A 43 7.54 -5.07 9.19
C ILE A 43 8.00 -4.04 8.17
N VAL A 44 8.34 -2.86 8.66
CA VAL A 44 8.83 -1.73 7.85
C VAL A 44 10.18 -1.24 8.39
N GLY A 45 11.07 -0.84 7.49
CA GLY A 45 12.31 -0.17 7.85
C GLY A 45 13.28 -1.03 8.66
N LEU A 46 13.32 -2.36 8.41
CA LEU A 46 14.35 -3.21 9.01
C LEU A 46 15.73 -2.76 8.52
N ALA A 47 16.40 -1.96 9.33
CA ALA A 47 17.67 -1.32 8.98
C ALA A 47 18.77 -1.63 9.99
N THR A 48 20.00 -1.73 9.50
CA THR A 48 21.22 -1.84 10.33
C THR A 48 22.20 -0.79 9.89
N HIS A 49 22.76 -0.04 10.85
CA HIS A 49 23.77 0.97 10.61
C HIS A 49 24.93 0.39 9.77
N PRO A 50 25.41 1.07 8.73
CA PRO A 50 26.42 0.54 7.83
C PRO A 50 27.67 -0.02 8.52
N ALA A 51 28.16 0.67 9.56
CA ALA A 51 29.33 0.24 10.33
C ALA A 51 29.10 -1.04 11.16
N ALA A 52 27.84 -1.37 11.46
CA ALA A 52 27.45 -2.56 12.23
C ALA A 52 26.90 -3.72 11.37
N ARG A 53 26.96 -3.59 10.03
CA ARG A 53 26.52 -4.65 9.11
C ARG A 53 27.43 -5.87 9.16
N ARG A 54 26.92 -7.02 8.68
CA ARG A 54 27.59 -8.34 8.65
C ARG A 54 27.92 -8.91 10.03
N SER A 55 27.37 -8.36 11.11
CA SER A 55 27.50 -8.86 12.50
C SER A 55 26.31 -9.68 12.97
N GLY A 56 25.35 -10.02 12.08
CA GLY A 56 24.15 -10.78 12.43
C GLY A 56 23.04 -9.97 13.11
N LEU A 57 23.20 -8.65 13.32
CA LEU A 57 22.24 -7.80 14.03
C LEU A 57 20.87 -7.76 13.36
N GLY A 58 20.80 -7.71 12.02
CA GLY A 58 19.52 -7.76 11.31
C GLY A 58 18.71 -9.02 11.59
N GLY A 59 19.37 -10.18 11.65
CA GLY A 59 18.75 -11.45 12.03
C GLY A 59 18.31 -11.49 13.47
N LYS A 60 19.14 -10.97 14.41
CA LYS A 60 18.77 -10.85 15.82
C LYS A 60 17.55 -9.95 16.01
N LEU A 61 17.50 -8.82 15.32
CA LEU A 61 16.38 -7.89 15.37
C LEU A 61 15.10 -8.52 14.80
N LEU A 62 15.20 -9.21 13.65
CA LEU A 62 14.06 -9.92 13.06
C LEU A 62 13.55 -11.02 14.01
N THR A 63 14.44 -11.78 14.66
CA THR A 63 14.06 -12.78 15.67
C THR A 63 13.37 -12.13 16.88
N ALA A 64 13.85 -10.98 17.35
CA ALA A 64 13.20 -10.22 18.41
C ALA A 64 11.81 -9.73 17.98
N SER A 65 11.66 -9.26 16.74
CA SER A 65 10.38 -8.87 16.16
C SER A 65 9.38 -10.02 16.13
N LEU A 66 9.80 -11.21 15.72
CA LEU A 66 8.95 -12.42 15.73
C LEU A 66 8.46 -12.76 17.15
N LYS A 67 9.34 -12.65 18.14
CA LYS A 67 8.97 -12.86 19.56
C LYS A 67 7.98 -11.82 20.07
N GLU A 68 8.17 -10.55 19.72
CA GLU A 68 7.28 -9.48 20.10
C GLU A 68 5.90 -9.64 19.43
N MET A 69 5.82 -9.95 18.15
CA MET A 69 4.57 -10.22 17.45
C MET A 69 3.82 -11.40 18.09
N ARG A 70 4.53 -12.47 18.43
CA ARG A 70 3.93 -13.60 19.18
C ARG A 70 3.42 -13.17 20.55
N ARG A 71 4.15 -12.32 21.28
CA ARG A 71 3.70 -11.76 22.58
C ARG A 71 2.41 -10.96 22.44
N ARG A 72 2.24 -10.27 21.31
CA ARG A 72 1.01 -9.54 20.94
C ARG A 72 -0.14 -10.46 20.48
N GLY A 73 0.07 -11.78 20.46
CA GLY A 73 -0.93 -12.75 19.99
C GLY A 73 -1.07 -12.83 18.47
N GLN A 74 -0.14 -12.23 17.74
CA GLN A 74 -0.16 -12.25 16.27
C GLN A 74 0.42 -13.57 15.75
N VAL A 75 -0.37 -14.27 14.96
CA VAL A 75 0.01 -15.58 14.36
C VAL A 75 0.41 -15.44 12.88
N VAL A 76 0.08 -14.30 12.28
CA VAL A 76 0.48 -13.93 10.92
C VAL A 76 1.17 -12.58 10.97
N HIS A 77 2.20 -12.41 10.18
CA HIS A 77 2.89 -11.14 9.99
C HIS A 77 3.38 -11.04 8.54
N ILE A 78 3.48 -9.83 8.04
CA ILE A 78 3.76 -9.56 6.64
C ILE A 78 4.90 -8.56 6.49
N LEU A 79 5.54 -8.58 5.35
CA LEU A 79 6.53 -7.59 4.93
C LEU A 79 6.65 -7.56 3.40
N MET A 80 7.20 -6.48 2.87
CA MET A 80 7.64 -6.42 1.49
C MET A 80 9.18 -6.62 1.48
N PRO A 81 9.68 -7.71 0.92
CA PRO A 81 11.10 -8.03 1.02
C PRO A 81 11.93 -7.21 0.03
N SER A 82 13.02 -6.60 0.49
CA SER A 82 14.07 -6.11 -0.41
C SER A 82 14.86 -7.25 -1.06
N LYS A 83 15.04 -8.36 -0.31
CA LYS A 83 15.63 -9.63 -0.76
C LYS A 83 14.90 -10.77 -0.08
N ALA A 84 14.07 -11.51 -0.79
CA ALA A 84 13.26 -12.60 -0.25
C ALA A 84 14.10 -13.65 0.50
N GLY A 85 15.23 -14.06 -0.05
CA GLY A 85 16.10 -15.07 0.55
C GLY A 85 16.63 -14.75 1.96
N PHE A 86 16.68 -13.44 2.34
CA PHE A 86 17.01 -13.07 3.71
C PHE A 86 15.89 -13.45 4.69
N TYR A 87 14.64 -13.29 4.29
CA TYR A 87 13.49 -13.55 5.16
C TYR A 87 13.08 -15.02 5.16
N GLN A 88 13.28 -15.72 4.05
CA GLN A 88 12.94 -17.15 3.93
C GLN A 88 13.64 -18.02 4.98
N GLN A 89 14.88 -17.72 5.36
CA GLN A 89 15.58 -18.44 6.45
C GLN A 89 14.92 -18.29 7.83
N TYR A 90 13.97 -17.34 7.98
CA TYR A 90 13.18 -17.11 9.20
C TYR A 90 11.73 -17.59 9.05
N GLY A 91 11.42 -18.35 8.00
CA GLY A 91 10.10 -18.96 7.78
C GLY A 91 9.11 -18.06 7.01
N TYR A 92 9.57 -16.98 6.40
CA TYR A 92 8.74 -16.16 5.51
C TYR A 92 8.66 -16.80 4.13
N GLU A 93 7.46 -16.72 3.53
CA GLU A 93 7.24 -17.15 2.15
C GLU A 93 6.49 -16.05 1.36
N LEU A 94 6.67 -16.09 0.03
CA LEU A 94 5.93 -15.21 -0.87
C LEU A 94 4.47 -15.68 -0.92
N TYR A 95 3.52 -14.80 -0.59
CA TYR A 95 2.10 -15.18 -0.57
C TYR A 95 1.27 -14.46 -1.63
N CYS A 96 1.75 -13.35 -2.18
CA CYS A 96 1.09 -12.66 -3.27
C CYS A 96 2.09 -12.04 -4.24
N HIS A 97 1.66 -11.85 -5.46
CA HIS A 97 2.39 -11.16 -6.51
C HIS A 97 1.56 -9.98 -7.00
N GLN A 98 2.23 -9.01 -7.59
CA GLN A 98 1.59 -7.88 -8.26
C GLN A 98 2.18 -7.76 -9.66
N TRP A 99 1.32 -7.50 -10.64
CA TRP A 99 1.75 -7.03 -11.94
C TRP A 99 2.01 -5.54 -11.87
N ARG A 100 3.17 -5.14 -12.38
CA ARG A 100 3.45 -3.72 -12.62
C ARG A 100 3.22 -3.43 -14.08
N GLU A 101 2.17 -2.66 -14.36
CA GLU A 101 1.84 -2.21 -15.69
C GLU A 101 2.47 -0.84 -15.94
N THR A 102 3.00 -0.63 -17.14
CA THR A 102 3.49 0.68 -17.59
C THR A 102 3.04 0.88 -19.04
N MET A 103 2.30 1.95 -19.28
CA MET A 103 1.77 2.27 -20.61
C MET A 103 2.01 3.74 -20.98
N PRO A 104 2.35 4.04 -22.23
CA PRO A 104 2.31 5.41 -22.74
C PRO A 104 0.89 5.97 -22.60
N LEU A 105 0.76 7.21 -22.10
CA LEU A 105 -0.55 7.84 -21.90
C LEU A 105 -1.35 7.92 -23.21
N ASP A 106 -0.72 8.22 -24.33
CA ASP A 106 -1.39 8.28 -25.65
C ASP A 106 -1.97 6.93 -26.10
N SER A 107 -1.38 5.81 -25.65
CA SER A 107 -1.87 4.46 -25.97
C SER A 107 -3.14 4.07 -25.22
N LEU A 108 -3.51 4.81 -24.17
CA LEU A 108 -4.69 4.52 -23.34
C LEU A 108 -6.00 4.80 -24.07
N ARG A 109 -6.01 5.67 -25.09
CA ARG A 109 -7.22 6.14 -25.79
C ARG A 109 -8.24 5.04 -26.17
N PRO A 110 -7.85 3.90 -26.76
CA PRO A 110 -8.82 2.84 -27.13
C PRO A 110 -9.36 2.08 -25.91
N LEU A 111 -8.77 2.25 -24.74
CA LEU A 111 -9.10 1.54 -23.51
C LEU A 111 -10.00 2.36 -22.57
N THR A 112 -10.32 3.60 -22.92
CA THR A 112 -11.00 4.57 -22.06
C THR A 112 -12.53 4.45 -22.10
N ASP A 113 -13.20 5.02 -21.08
CA ASP A 113 -14.64 5.22 -21.05
C ASP A 113 -14.97 6.66 -20.65
N ARG A 114 -15.62 7.41 -21.55
CA ARG A 114 -15.97 8.82 -21.37
C ARG A 114 -17.32 9.06 -20.73
N THR A 115 -18.07 8.01 -20.42
CA THR A 115 -19.40 8.14 -19.85
C THR A 115 -19.40 8.31 -18.33
N VAL A 116 -18.22 8.24 -17.74
CA VAL A 116 -18.00 8.36 -16.29
C VAL A 116 -17.74 9.80 -15.86
N ARG A 117 -17.97 10.08 -14.58
CA ARG A 117 -17.65 11.36 -13.94
C ARG A 117 -16.46 11.19 -12.99
N PHE A 118 -15.64 12.22 -12.85
CA PHE A 118 -14.50 12.25 -11.96
C PHE A 118 -14.72 13.22 -10.80
N ALA A 119 -14.15 12.91 -9.65
CA ALA A 119 -14.01 13.84 -8.55
C ALA A 119 -12.64 13.69 -7.90
N PHE A 120 -12.05 14.81 -7.49
CA PHE A 120 -10.89 14.80 -6.60
C PHE A 120 -11.33 14.54 -5.17
N VAL A 121 -10.47 13.86 -4.44
CA VAL A 121 -10.58 13.73 -2.98
C VAL A 121 -9.62 14.74 -2.38
N ASP A 122 -10.17 15.70 -1.67
CA ASP A 122 -9.47 16.82 -1.02
C ASP A 122 -9.53 16.74 0.51
N SER A 123 -10.26 15.77 1.03
CA SER A 123 -10.48 15.56 2.47
C SER A 123 -10.65 14.09 2.80
N ALA A 124 -10.19 13.70 3.98
CA ALA A 124 -10.40 12.37 4.53
C ALA A 124 -11.88 12.01 4.73
N ASP A 125 -12.78 12.99 4.79
CA ASP A 125 -14.23 12.76 4.90
C ASP A 125 -14.83 12.06 3.67
N ARG A 126 -14.09 12.01 2.57
CA ARG A 126 -14.47 11.29 1.36
C ARG A 126 -14.20 9.78 1.42
N TRP A 127 -13.66 9.28 2.53
CA TRP A 127 -13.35 7.86 2.71
C TRP A 127 -14.49 6.89 2.34
N PRO A 128 -15.79 7.19 2.53
CA PRO A 128 -16.84 6.22 2.21
C PRO A 128 -16.92 5.85 0.73
N TYR A 129 -16.53 6.77 -0.18
CA TYR A 129 -16.47 6.45 -1.61
C TYR A 129 -15.38 5.43 -1.93
N LEU A 130 -14.21 5.60 -1.31
CA LEU A 130 -13.07 4.70 -1.50
C LEU A 130 -13.36 3.33 -0.87
N ASP A 131 -13.93 3.31 0.33
CA ASP A 131 -14.28 2.09 1.05
C ASP A 131 -15.30 1.25 0.26
N LYS A 132 -16.33 1.89 -0.32
CA LYS A 132 -17.30 1.20 -1.17
C LYS A 132 -16.64 0.47 -2.33
N VAL A 133 -15.75 1.15 -3.05
CA VAL A 133 -15.00 0.57 -4.17
C VAL A 133 -14.06 -0.53 -3.68
N TYR A 134 -13.33 -0.29 -2.60
CA TYR A 134 -12.36 -1.22 -2.04
C TYR A 134 -13.03 -2.53 -1.58
N ARG A 135 -14.17 -2.44 -0.90
CA ARG A 135 -14.95 -3.62 -0.49
C ARG A 135 -15.45 -4.42 -1.69
N ALA A 136 -15.91 -3.74 -2.74
CA ALA A 136 -16.31 -4.42 -3.97
C ALA A 136 -15.12 -5.12 -4.64
N TYR A 137 -13.97 -4.44 -4.75
CA TYR A 137 -12.73 -4.99 -5.31
C TYR A 137 -12.22 -6.20 -4.52
N THR A 138 -12.23 -6.11 -3.19
CA THR A 138 -11.73 -7.19 -2.32
C THR A 138 -12.74 -8.29 -2.08
N SER A 139 -13.97 -8.15 -2.56
CA SER A 139 -15.01 -9.18 -2.46
C SER A 139 -14.54 -10.47 -3.13
N GLY A 140 -14.45 -11.53 -2.34
CA GLY A 140 -13.96 -12.83 -2.82
C GLY A 140 -12.44 -12.99 -2.83
N LEU A 141 -11.67 -11.95 -2.50
CA LEU A 141 -10.22 -12.04 -2.33
C LEU A 141 -9.84 -12.50 -0.92
N SER A 142 -8.59 -12.91 -0.77
CA SER A 142 -7.99 -13.29 0.50
C SER A 142 -6.61 -12.68 0.62
N GLY A 143 -6.20 -12.31 1.84
CA GLY A 143 -4.87 -11.72 2.08
C GLY A 143 -4.83 -10.20 1.86
N TYR A 144 -5.95 -9.51 1.97
CA TYR A 144 -6.01 -8.05 1.86
C TYR A 144 -6.13 -7.36 3.22
N ALA A 145 -5.66 -6.13 3.31
CA ALA A 145 -5.79 -5.32 4.52
C ALA A 145 -7.25 -4.91 4.73
N TYR A 146 -7.80 -5.23 5.91
CA TYR A 146 -9.07 -4.65 6.33
C TYR A 146 -8.85 -3.19 6.72
N ARG A 147 -9.75 -2.31 6.30
CA ARG A 147 -9.69 -0.87 6.58
C ARG A 147 -10.97 -0.40 7.25
N ASP A 148 -10.85 0.10 8.46
CA ASP A 148 -11.89 0.87 9.14
C ASP A 148 -11.80 2.36 8.78
N GLU A 149 -12.71 3.17 9.28
CA GLU A 149 -12.73 4.61 9.06
C GLU A 149 -11.40 5.27 9.47
N ALA A 150 -10.86 4.91 10.64
CA ALA A 150 -9.62 5.51 11.14
C ALA A 150 -8.41 5.19 10.23
N SER A 151 -8.35 3.95 9.73
CA SER A 151 -7.35 3.51 8.75
C SER A 151 -7.49 4.25 7.43
N TRP A 152 -8.73 4.41 6.93
CA TRP A 152 -9.00 5.17 5.71
C TRP A 152 -8.58 6.63 5.84
N ARG A 153 -8.95 7.29 6.94
CA ARG A 153 -8.61 8.70 7.18
C ARG A 153 -7.09 8.90 7.15
N ARG A 154 -6.34 8.10 7.93
CA ARG A 154 -4.87 8.15 7.93
C ARG A 154 -4.27 7.92 6.55
N HIS A 155 -4.83 6.96 5.80
CA HIS A 155 -4.32 6.59 4.47
C HIS A 155 -4.55 7.71 3.45
N ILE A 156 -5.72 8.33 3.47
CA ILE A 156 -6.06 9.47 2.63
C ILE A 156 -5.18 10.68 2.99
N GLU A 157 -5.06 11.01 4.27
CA GLU A 157 -4.23 12.14 4.73
C GLU A 157 -2.75 11.97 4.34
N ALA A 158 -2.22 10.75 4.51
CA ALA A 158 -0.86 10.43 4.09
C ALA A 158 -0.67 10.61 2.57
N GLN A 159 -1.63 10.15 1.77
CA GLN A 159 -1.56 10.30 0.32
C GLN A 159 -1.70 11.76 -0.12
N LEU A 160 -2.60 12.52 0.49
CA LEU A 160 -2.81 13.94 0.16
C LEU A 160 -1.61 14.83 0.52
N ALA A 161 -0.77 14.40 1.47
CA ALA A 161 0.46 15.10 1.81
C ALA A 161 1.55 14.98 0.72
N GLU A 162 1.49 13.96 -0.12
CA GLU A 162 2.55 13.63 -1.09
C GLU A 162 2.05 13.51 -2.53
N GLY A 163 0.73 13.43 -2.74
CA GLY A 163 0.16 13.19 -4.06
C GLY A 163 -1.32 13.53 -4.14
N ASN A 164 -2.02 12.84 -5.00
CA ASN A 164 -3.41 13.11 -5.34
C ASN A 164 -4.25 11.84 -5.22
N ILE A 165 -5.57 12.04 -5.09
CA ILE A 165 -6.57 10.97 -5.11
C ILE A 165 -7.70 11.39 -6.03
N CYS A 166 -8.10 10.48 -6.94
CA CYS A 166 -9.31 10.65 -7.73
C CYS A 166 -10.28 9.51 -7.50
N VAL A 167 -11.57 9.80 -7.66
CA VAL A 167 -12.67 8.82 -7.67
C VAL A 167 -13.40 8.93 -9.00
N VAL A 168 -13.75 7.77 -9.54
CA VAL A 168 -14.56 7.62 -10.77
C VAL A 168 -15.95 7.19 -10.39
N PHE A 169 -16.96 7.84 -10.96
CA PHE A 169 -18.37 7.57 -10.74
C PHE A 169 -19.08 7.12 -12.02
N ASP A 170 -19.92 6.11 -11.90
CA ASP A 170 -20.95 5.76 -12.87
C ASP A 170 -22.30 6.29 -12.34
N GLY A 171 -22.80 7.38 -12.93
CA GLY A 171 -23.87 8.13 -12.30
C GLY A 171 -23.47 8.67 -10.92
N GLU A 172 -24.15 8.22 -9.87
CA GLU A 172 -23.84 8.57 -8.47
C GLU A 172 -23.00 7.51 -7.74
N ASP A 173 -22.77 6.34 -8.36
CA ASP A 173 -22.04 5.26 -7.75
C ASP A 173 -20.53 5.38 -7.96
N PRO A 174 -19.69 5.40 -6.89
CA PRO A 174 -18.26 5.28 -7.04
C PRO A 174 -17.89 3.87 -7.51
N VAL A 175 -17.17 3.77 -8.62
CA VAL A 175 -16.80 2.51 -9.28
C VAL A 175 -15.30 2.29 -9.36
N ALA A 176 -14.49 3.33 -9.16
CA ALA A 176 -13.04 3.19 -9.08
C ALA A 176 -12.41 4.38 -8.33
N TYR A 177 -11.19 4.18 -7.85
CA TYR A 177 -10.34 5.25 -7.35
C TYR A 177 -8.86 4.98 -7.63
N ALA A 178 -8.06 6.03 -7.64
CA ALA A 178 -6.61 5.91 -7.69
C ALA A 178 -5.93 6.87 -6.71
N PHE A 179 -4.86 6.38 -6.07
CA PHE A 179 -3.86 7.15 -5.35
C PHE A 179 -2.67 7.32 -6.28
N TYR A 180 -2.27 8.54 -6.59
CA TYR A 180 -1.23 8.77 -7.59
C TYR A 180 -0.37 9.98 -7.28
N GLN A 181 0.81 9.98 -7.89
CA GLN A 181 1.76 11.09 -7.88
C GLN A 181 2.15 11.45 -9.31
N LEU A 182 2.28 12.74 -9.57
CA LEU A 182 2.78 13.26 -10.84
C LEU A 182 4.31 13.36 -10.74
N GLY A 183 5.02 12.50 -11.46
CA GLY A 183 6.47 12.62 -11.65
C GLY A 183 6.80 13.45 -12.90
N GLU A 184 8.07 13.62 -13.21
CA GLU A 184 8.53 14.42 -14.35
C GLU A 184 7.98 13.90 -15.69
N SER A 185 7.97 12.60 -15.91
CA SER A 185 7.45 11.96 -17.15
C SER A 185 6.47 10.83 -16.85
N THR A 186 6.42 10.32 -15.63
CA THR A 186 5.63 9.13 -15.26
C THR A 186 4.66 9.46 -14.16
N ILE A 187 3.39 9.19 -14.38
CA ILE A 187 2.35 9.19 -13.35
C ILE A 187 2.40 7.83 -12.65
N GLN A 188 2.67 7.85 -11.34
CA GLN A 188 2.78 6.64 -10.54
C GLN A 188 1.54 6.45 -9.68
N CYS A 189 0.83 5.34 -9.87
CA CYS A 189 -0.29 4.96 -9.01
C CYS A 189 0.19 3.99 -7.93
N GLY A 190 0.05 4.39 -6.67
CA GLY A 190 0.24 3.53 -5.50
C GLY A 190 -0.94 2.57 -5.32
N GLU A 191 -2.18 3.09 -5.51
CA GLU A 191 -3.40 2.30 -5.59
C GLU A 191 -4.14 2.60 -6.89
N PHE A 192 -4.63 1.56 -7.54
CA PHE A 192 -5.43 1.61 -8.76
C PHE A 192 -6.53 0.56 -8.61
N VAL A 193 -7.68 0.98 -8.06
CA VAL A 193 -8.71 0.09 -7.55
C VAL A 193 -10.03 0.35 -8.27
N TYR A 194 -10.70 -0.71 -8.68
CA TYR A 194 -11.96 -0.63 -9.42
C TYR A 194 -12.89 -1.79 -9.03
N SER A 195 -14.18 -1.52 -8.99
CA SER A 195 -15.20 -2.54 -8.71
C SER A 195 -15.57 -3.38 -9.92
N ASP A 196 -15.40 -2.81 -11.13
CA ASP A 196 -15.75 -3.44 -12.39
C ASP A 196 -14.88 -2.90 -13.56
N TYR A 197 -15.10 -3.46 -14.74
CA TYR A 197 -14.34 -3.08 -15.93
C TYR A 197 -14.63 -1.65 -16.41
N LYS A 198 -15.83 -1.11 -16.14
CA LYS A 198 -16.19 0.28 -16.46
C LYS A 198 -15.38 1.25 -15.59
N GLY A 199 -15.26 0.94 -14.30
CA GLY A 199 -14.40 1.69 -13.37
C GLY A 199 -12.93 1.70 -13.83
N LYS A 200 -12.38 0.53 -14.22
CA LYS A 200 -11.02 0.45 -14.79
C LYS A 200 -10.85 1.38 -16.00
N ARG A 201 -11.76 1.29 -16.96
CA ARG A 201 -11.73 2.14 -18.16
C ARG A 201 -11.90 3.62 -17.83
N GLY A 202 -12.67 3.94 -16.80
CA GLY A 202 -12.82 5.30 -16.30
C GLY A 202 -11.52 5.84 -15.71
N LEU A 203 -10.76 5.06 -14.94
CA LEU A 203 -9.44 5.46 -14.47
C LEU A 203 -8.47 5.68 -15.63
N LEU A 204 -8.50 4.82 -16.65
CA LEU A 204 -7.67 5.01 -17.85
C LEU A 204 -8.04 6.29 -18.61
N GLU A 205 -9.34 6.67 -18.68
CA GLU A 205 -9.76 7.97 -19.22
C GLU A 205 -9.25 9.13 -18.39
N TYR A 206 -9.35 9.03 -17.07
CA TYR A 206 -8.82 10.05 -16.17
C TYR A 206 -7.34 10.31 -16.45
N PHE A 207 -6.52 9.25 -16.50
CA PHE A 207 -5.09 9.38 -16.76
C PHE A 207 -4.76 9.75 -18.22
N TYR A 208 -5.54 9.31 -19.18
CA TYR A 208 -5.40 9.78 -20.55
C TYR A 208 -5.53 11.30 -20.68
N ASN A 209 -6.37 11.92 -19.83
CA ASN A 209 -6.52 13.38 -19.81
C ASN A 209 -5.29 14.10 -19.22
N HIS A 210 -4.35 13.40 -18.59
CA HIS A 210 -3.07 13.94 -18.12
C HIS A 210 -1.92 13.87 -19.13
N ARG A 211 -2.15 13.46 -20.39
CA ARG A 211 -1.11 13.30 -21.40
C ARG A 211 -0.31 14.56 -21.75
N SER A 212 -0.76 15.74 -21.34
CA SER A 212 0.01 16.97 -21.43
C SER A 212 0.94 17.21 -20.22
N GLN A 213 0.84 16.38 -19.18
CA GLN A 213 1.57 16.51 -17.92
C GLN A 213 2.54 15.35 -17.68
N GLY A 214 2.51 14.31 -18.52
CA GLY A 214 3.37 13.14 -18.42
C GLY A 214 3.35 12.32 -19.71
N GLU A 215 4.22 11.34 -19.79
CA GLU A 215 4.37 10.46 -20.95
C GLU A 215 3.80 9.06 -20.68
N GLN A 216 3.92 8.59 -19.44
CA GLN A 216 3.58 7.23 -19.05
C GLN A 216 2.71 7.17 -17.80
N LEU A 217 1.86 6.16 -17.73
CA LEU A 217 1.14 5.73 -16.53
C LEU A 217 1.76 4.42 -16.04
N GLN A 218 2.05 4.35 -14.74
CA GLN A 218 2.48 3.13 -14.07
C GLN A 218 1.54 2.81 -12.91
N TRP A 219 1.07 1.56 -12.84
CA TRP A 219 0.25 1.08 -11.72
C TRP A 219 0.55 -0.37 -11.40
N ASN A 220 0.08 -0.82 -10.24
CA ASN A 220 0.14 -2.23 -9.86
C ASN A 220 -1.25 -2.84 -9.86
N GLU A 221 -1.35 -4.07 -10.37
CA GLU A 221 -2.56 -4.91 -10.27
C GLU A 221 -2.24 -6.16 -9.44
N GLY A 222 -3.17 -6.57 -8.59
CA GLY A 222 -3.11 -7.86 -7.89
C GLY A 222 -3.28 -9.02 -8.87
N MET A 223 -2.64 -10.13 -8.58
CA MET A 223 -2.83 -11.40 -9.29
C MET A 223 -3.91 -12.21 -8.60
#